data_c4dc4fffc6ab462573d18aa346c85bbd
#
_entry.id   c4dc4fffc6ab462573d18aa346c85bbd
#
_cell.length_a   1.000
_cell.length_b   1.000
_cell.length_c   1.000
_cell.angle_alpha   90.00
_cell.angle_beta   90.00
_cell.angle_gamma   90.00
#
_symmetry.space_group_name_H-M   'P 1'
#
loop_
_entity.id
_entity.type
_entity.pdbx_description
1 polymer ?
#
loop_
_entity_poly.entity_id
_entity_poly.type
_entity_poly.pdbx_seq_one_letter_code
_entity_poly.pdbx_strand_id
1 'polypeptide(L)'
;IADDPAWEQAILDRVKRMVARDKNRFCIIFWSMGNESAYGCNFEKALAWTKKYDPSRITQYESARYRNYDVTYDYSNLDLYSRMYPALSEIEEYLEKDGSKPFLLVEYCHSMGNGPGDLEDYFQIIQKDARMCGGFVWEWCDHAVAHGLAENGKTKYYYGGDHGETIHDGNFCMDGLVYPDRTPHTGLLEYKNVYRPVRVVSYDEKTGRLVLHNYMDFDDISDYADILYEITVDGLCVQKGVLDEVSIAPHSDGVMTLKLDIPQSGKVYLKLRYQLKKELPLLPAKHELGFDEVLLANVDGRNQTAVKWLAEAEEKNEISVSETDTEITLKASDFTYAISKKTGLFTKLQYAGRDYLNHPMELNIWRAPTDNDMYIRAKWENAHFHEAYTRAYKVETIQNQYGVIVMSHVGVVAPTVQKILDVELVWKVESSGRITASMEVSKDAEFPELPRFGVRVFFNKNLSEASYYGMGPQESYRDKHRAASHGLYRSAVKDLHEDYIMPQENGSHFDCDYVELYNGRYGIAAVSETPFSFQASNYTQEMLAQAKHNYELEESDSTVLCIDYALNGIGSNSCGPEVLAAYRFDEKEFQFGFTLVPYVKG
;
A
#
# COMPACT_ATOMS: atom_id res chain seq x y z
N ILE A 1 -24.87 31.05 -6.10
CA ILE A 1 -24.21 31.95 -5.10
C ILE A 1 -23.13 32.81 -5.79
N ALA A 2 -22.23 32.22 -6.56
CA ALA A 2 -21.10 32.92 -7.16
C ALA A 2 -21.50 34.09 -8.06
N ASP A 3 -22.56 33.95 -8.87
CA ASP A 3 -23.10 34.96 -9.80
C ASP A 3 -24.35 35.69 -9.30
N ASP A 4 -24.89 35.34 -8.14
CA ASP A 4 -26.06 36.01 -7.58
C ASP A 4 -25.62 37.21 -6.74
N PRO A 5 -25.93 38.46 -7.16
CA PRO A 5 -25.52 39.67 -6.45
C PRO A 5 -26.04 39.74 -5.01
N ALA A 6 -27.09 39.02 -4.66
CA ALA A 6 -27.60 38.96 -3.29
C ALA A 6 -26.57 38.37 -2.30
N TRP A 7 -25.59 37.57 -2.80
CA TRP A 7 -24.54 36.97 -1.97
C TRP A 7 -23.23 37.79 -1.92
N GLU A 8 -23.13 38.89 -2.67
CA GLU A 8 -21.90 39.70 -2.76
C GLU A 8 -21.37 40.10 -1.37
N GLN A 9 -22.25 40.66 -0.54
CA GLN A 9 -21.88 41.12 0.79
C GLN A 9 -21.36 39.98 1.66
N ALA A 10 -22.00 38.82 1.59
CA ALA A 10 -21.61 37.65 2.39
C ALA A 10 -20.22 37.10 1.97
N ILE A 11 -19.93 37.05 0.68
CA ILE A 11 -18.64 36.58 0.15
C ILE A 11 -17.53 37.58 0.47
N LEU A 12 -17.77 38.85 0.17
CA LEU A 12 -16.81 39.92 0.45
C LEU A 12 -16.48 40.06 1.93
N ASP A 13 -17.47 39.95 2.82
CA ASP A 13 -17.26 40.04 4.27
C ASP A 13 -16.30 38.95 4.76
N ARG A 14 -16.48 37.71 4.32
CA ARG A 14 -15.60 36.58 4.69
C ARG A 14 -14.17 36.81 4.24
N VAL A 15 -13.99 37.17 2.97
CA VAL A 15 -12.66 37.44 2.41
C VAL A 15 -11.99 38.62 3.11
N LYS A 16 -12.74 39.73 3.32
CA LYS A 16 -12.23 40.92 4.02
C LYS A 16 -11.80 40.61 5.44
N ARG A 17 -12.58 39.87 6.21
CA ARG A 17 -12.22 39.47 7.58
C ARG A 17 -10.97 38.60 7.60
N MET A 18 -10.87 37.59 6.71
CA MET A 18 -9.71 36.71 6.60
C MET A 18 -8.44 37.54 6.33
N VAL A 19 -8.44 38.33 5.26
CA VAL A 19 -7.25 39.09 4.84
C VAL A 19 -6.89 40.17 5.88
N ALA A 20 -7.89 40.91 6.43
CA ALA A 20 -7.62 41.95 7.43
C ALA A 20 -7.04 41.37 8.74
N ARG A 21 -7.54 40.19 9.19
CA ARG A 21 -7.04 39.52 10.39
C ARG A 21 -5.61 39.01 10.22
N ASP A 22 -5.31 38.42 9.07
CA ASP A 22 -4.13 37.59 8.91
C ASP A 22 -3.02 38.21 8.04
N LYS A 23 -3.23 39.39 7.43
CA LYS A 23 -2.24 40.03 6.54
C LYS A 23 -0.87 40.27 7.17
N ASN A 24 -0.79 40.37 8.49
CA ASN A 24 0.48 40.54 9.22
C ASN A 24 1.16 39.21 9.58
N ARG A 25 0.58 38.07 9.18
CA ARG A 25 1.20 36.74 9.36
C ARG A 25 2.18 36.49 8.22
N PHE A 26 3.46 36.46 8.50
CA PHE A 26 4.52 36.28 7.49
C PHE A 26 4.49 34.90 6.83
N CYS A 27 3.90 33.91 7.49
CA CYS A 27 3.77 32.55 6.96
C CYS A 27 2.70 32.40 5.86
N ILE A 28 1.82 33.40 5.67
CA ILE A 28 0.83 33.39 4.61
C ILE A 28 1.47 33.89 3.33
N ILE A 29 1.47 33.05 2.29
CA ILE A 29 2.04 33.33 0.97
C ILE A 29 0.94 33.58 -0.06
N PHE A 30 -0.15 32.84 0.02
CA PHE A 30 -1.28 32.88 -0.90
C PHE A 30 -2.57 33.27 -0.19
N TRP A 31 -3.48 33.97 -0.90
CA TRP A 31 -4.87 34.13 -0.52
C TRP A 31 -5.75 33.24 -1.38
N SER A 32 -6.49 32.31 -0.75
CA SER A 32 -7.55 31.54 -1.39
C SER A 32 -8.89 32.23 -1.19
N MET A 33 -9.67 32.36 -2.25
CA MET A 33 -10.94 33.12 -2.18
C MET A 33 -12.08 32.31 -1.57
N GLY A 34 -11.99 31.00 -1.54
CA GLY A 34 -13.03 30.12 -1.02
C GLY A 34 -12.76 28.68 -1.33
N ASN A 35 -13.77 27.83 -1.14
CA ASN A 35 -13.75 26.40 -1.37
C ASN A 35 -15.04 25.96 -2.05
N GLU A 36 -14.94 25.26 -3.19
CA GLU A 36 -16.01 24.52 -3.89
C GLU A 36 -17.32 25.30 -4.12
N SER A 37 -17.23 26.59 -4.43
CA SER A 37 -18.41 27.45 -4.53
C SER A 37 -18.63 28.04 -5.92
N ALA A 38 -18.02 27.46 -6.98
CA ALA A 38 -18.02 27.92 -8.37
C ALA A 38 -17.46 29.36 -8.52
N TYR A 39 -17.32 29.83 -9.77
CA TYR A 39 -16.81 31.16 -10.07
C TYR A 39 -17.91 32.06 -10.62
N GLY A 40 -17.85 33.36 -10.28
CA GLY A 40 -18.83 34.34 -10.69
C GLY A 40 -18.45 35.76 -10.27
N CYS A 41 -19.32 36.71 -10.60
CA CYS A 41 -19.10 38.14 -10.38
C CYS A 41 -18.74 38.50 -8.93
N ASN A 42 -19.20 37.73 -7.95
CA ASN A 42 -18.88 37.97 -6.53
C ASN A 42 -17.43 37.63 -6.20
N PHE A 43 -16.87 36.57 -6.80
CA PHE A 43 -15.45 36.21 -6.64
C PHE A 43 -14.54 37.14 -7.42
N GLU A 44 -14.93 37.65 -8.60
CA GLU A 44 -14.21 38.73 -9.30
C GLU A 44 -14.03 39.96 -8.39
N LYS A 45 -15.11 40.39 -7.71
CA LYS A 45 -15.06 41.52 -6.77
C LYS A 45 -14.21 41.21 -5.54
N ALA A 46 -14.27 39.99 -5.01
CA ALA A 46 -13.46 39.55 -3.88
C ALA A 46 -11.97 39.56 -4.23
N LEU A 47 -11.61 39.03 -5.40
CA LEU A 47 -10.24 39.05 -5.94
C LEU A 47 -9.73 40.48 -6.14
N ALA A 48 -10.50 41.33 -6.82
CA ALA A 48 -10.15 42.73 -7.05
C ALA A 48 -9.94 43.49 -5.75
N TRP A 49 -10.80 43.27 -4.75
CA TRP A 49 -10.64 43.87 -3.42
C TRP A 49 -9.35 43.36 -2.73
N THR A 50 -9.08 42.04 -2.77
CA THR A 50 -7.92 41.42 -2.14
C THR A 50 -6.62 41.96 -2.73
N LYS A 51 -6.49 41.99 -4.06
CA LYS A 51 -5.33 42.54 -4.76
C LYS A 51 -5.08 44.02 -4.47
N LYS A 52 -6.16 44.80 -4.33
CA LYS A 52 -6.06 46.22 -3.93
C LYS A 52 -5.63 46.40 -2.48
N TYR A 53 -6.13 45.56 -1.58
CA TYR A 53 -5.91 45.68 -0.14
C TYR A 53 -4.54 45.10 0.29
N ASP A 54 -4.15 43.96 -0.30
CA ASP A 54 -2.85 43.32 -0.10
C ASP A 54 -2.22 42.92 -1.43
N PRO A 55 -1.54 43.85 -2.10
CA PRO A 55 -0.85 43.57 -3.37
C PRO A 55 0.42 42.74 -3.22
N SER A 56 0.85 42.46 -1.98
CA SER A 56 2.11 41.74 -1.70
C SER A 56 1.99 40.23 -1.86
N ARG A 57 0.78 39.69 -1.84
CA ARG A 57 0.53 38.25 -1.92
C ARG A 57 -0.20 37.86 -3.19
N ILE A 58 0.05 36.62 -3.62
CA ILE A 58 -0.62 36.04 -4.78
C ILE A 58 -1.97 35.45 -4.39
N THR A 59 -2.84 35.30 -5.36
CA THR A 59 -4.22 34.85 -5.18
C THR A 59 -4.52 33.63 -6.01
N GLN A 60 -5.33 32.74 -5.48
CA GLN A 60 -5.84 31.57 -6.16
C GLN A 60 -7.30 31.28 -5.79
N TYR A 61 -7.99 30.52 -6.63
CA TYR A 61 -9.30 29.95 -6.34
C TYR A 61 -9.55 28.74 -7.25
N GLU A 62 -9.61 27.56 -6.66
CA GLU A 62 -9.68 26.29 -7.38
C GLU A 62 -10.98 26.12 -8.16
N SER A 63 -12.10 26.64 -7.65
CA SER A 63 -13.41 26.58 -8.30
C SER A 63 -13.55 27.51 -9.50
N ALA A 64 -12.54 28.28 -9.89
CA ALA A 64 -12.58 29.15 -11.06
C ALA A 64 -12.88 28.39 -12.37
N ARG A 65 -12.65 27.07 -12.41
CA ARG A 65 -13.06 26.21 -13.53
C ARG A 65 -14.57 25.97 -13.61
N TYR A 66 -15.29 26.03 -12.51
CA TYR A 66 -16.71 25.78 -12.44
C TYR A 66 -17.47 27.10 -12.55
N ARG A 67 -17.99 27.42 -13.71
CA ARG A 67 -18.57 28.70 -14.05
C ARG A 67 -19.69 28.58 -15.07
N ASN A 68 -20.45 29.64 -15.25
CA ASN A 68 -21.36 29.75 -16.38
C ASN A 68 -20.56 30.03 -17.66
N TYR A 69 -20.56 29.10 -18.60
CA TYR A 69 -19.79 29.21 -19.85
C TYR A 69 -20.36 30.24 -20.85
N ASP A 70 -21.58 30.71 -20.65
CA ASP A 70 -22.20 31.77 -21.45
C ASP A 70 -21.79 33.18 -20.99
N VAL A 71 -21.03 33.28 -19.91
CA VAL A 71 -20.55 34.55 -19.32
C VAL A 71 -19.04 34.64 -19.45
N THR A 72 -18.57 35.81 -19.83
CA THR A 72 -17.12 36.11 -19.79
C THR A 72 -16.74 36.69 -18.44
N TYR A 73 -15.80 36.05 -17.75
CA TYR A 73 -15.29 36.48 -16.46
C TYR A 73 -13.87 37.02 -16.55
N ASP A 74 -13.52 37.87 -15.59
CA ASP A 74 -12.16 38.38 -15.42
C ASP A 74 -11.33 37.47 -14.53
N TYR A 75 -10.28 36.86 -15.08
CA TYR A 75 -9.30 36.01 -14.38
C TYR A 75 -7.97 36.73 -14.12
N SER A 76 -7.86 38.04 -14.43
CA SER A 76 -6.59 38.80 -14.31
C SER A 76 -6.07 38.87 -12.88
N ASN A 77 -6.95 38.80 -11.89
CA ASN A 77 -6.61 38.80 -10.48
C ASN A 77 -6.34 37.40 -9.88
N LEU A 78 -6.39 36.33 -10.66
CA LEU A 78 -5.88 35.01 -10.27
C LEU A 78 -4.42 34.86 -10.73
N ASP A 79 -3.50 34.70 -9.82
CA ASP A 79 -2.08 34.53 -10.15
C ASP A 79 -1.74 33.07 -10.45
N LEU A 80 -2.46 32.11 -9.86
CA LEU A 80 -2.26 30.68 -10.02
C LEU A 80 -3.45 30.04 -10.72
N TYR A 81 -3.18 28.98 -11.47
CA TYR A 81 -4.16 27.98 -11.84
C TYR A 81 -4.15 26.88 -10.78
N SER A 82 -5.28 26.61 -10.17
CA SER A 82 -5.35 25.67 -9.06
C SER A 82 -6.47 24.65 -9.25
N ARG A 83 -6.26 23.45 -8.73
CA ARG A 83 -7.18 22.32 -8.84
C ARG A 83 -7.18 21.49 -7.57
N MET A 84 -8.33 20.85 -7.33
CA MET A 84 -8.50 19.75 -6.39
C MET A 84 -8.54 18.44 -7.15
N TYR A 85 -7.80 17.46 -6.67
CA TYR A 85 -7.82 16.06 -7.13
C TYR A 85 -7.82 15.86 -8.65
N PRO A 86 -7.02 16.60 -9.43
CA PRO A 86 -6.95 16.34 -10.85
C PRO A 86 -6.23 15.02 -11.12
N ALA A 87 -6.69 14.26 -12.10
CA ALA A 87 -5.91 13.15 -12.62
C ALA A 87 -4.58 13.66 -13.21
N LEU A 88 -3.52 12.83 -13.20
CA LEU A 88 -2.21 13.20 -13.76
C LEU A 88 -2.34 13.67 -15.22
N SER A 89 -3.18 13.01 -16.03
CA SER A 89 -3.44 13.39 -17.41
C SER A 89 -4.08 14.79 -17.56
N GLU A 90 -4.87 15.24 -16.59
CA GLU A 90 -5.45 16.59 -16.60
C GLU A 90 -4.39 17.65 -16.28
N ILE A 91 -3.40 17.32 -15.45
CA ILE A 91 -2.24 18.19 -15.17
C ILE A 91 -1.40 18.31 -16.45
N GLU A 92 -1.07 17.18 -17.09
CA GLU A 92 -0.30 17.15 -18.33
C GLU A 92 -1.01 17.93 -19.43
N GLU A 93 -2.33 17.74 -19.59
CA GLU A 93 -3.12 18.49 -20.56
C GLU A 93 -3.04 20.01 -20.36
N TYR A 94 -3.12 20.49 -19.12
CA TYR A 94 -2.98 21.92 -18.83
C TYR A 94 -1.58 22.43 -19.17
N LEU A 95 -0.54 21.70 -18.77
CA LEU A 95 0.85 22.08 -19.02
C LEU A 95 1.19 22.10 -20.51
N GLU A 96 0.57 21.23 -21.31
CA GLU A 96 0.79 21.19 -22.77
C GLU A 96 -0.01 22.26 -23.53
N LYS A 97 -1.28 22.49 -23.17
CA LYS A 97 -2.22 23.32 -23.95
C LYS A 97 -2.24 24.78 -23.53
N ASP A 98 -2.13 25.06 -22.26
CA ASP A 98 -2.22 26.41 -21.70
C ASP A 98 -0.93 26.77 -20.96
N GLY A 99 -0.73 26.25 -19.73
CA GLY A 99 0.47 26.49 -18.93
C GLY A 99 0.80 27.96 -18.70
N SER A 100 -0.19 28.86 -18.85
CA SER A 100 0.01 30.32 -18.77
C SER A 100 0.25 30.80 -17.32
N LYS A 101 -0.23 30.03 -16.34
CA LYS A 101 -0.06 30.31 -14.91
C LYS A 101 0.55 29.12 -14.22
N PRO A 102 1.32 29.33 -13.13
CA PRO A 102 1.81 28.22 -12.32
C PRO A 102 0.64 27.39 -11.76
N PHE A 103 0.83 26.06 -11.70
CA PHE A 103 -0.21 25.11 -11.29
C PHE A 103 -0.02 24.74 -9.81
N LEU A 104 -1.10 24.88 -9.02
CA LEU A 104 -1.13 24.50 -7.62
C LEU A 104 -2.18 23.41 -7.39
N LEU A 105 -1.79 22.29 -6.77
CA LEU A 105 -2.70 21.28 -6.25
C LEU A 105 -3.17 21.71 -4.86
N VAL A 106 -4.34 22.34 -4.76
CA VAL A 106 -4.84 22.80 -3.46
C VAL A 106 -5.32 21.67 -2.57
N GLU A 107 -5.72 20.56 -3.19
CA GLU A 107 -5.97 19.27 -2.55
C GLU A 107 -5.58 18.15 -3.53
N TYR A 108 -4.89 17.13 -3.03
CA TYR A 108 -4.55 15.94 -3.80
C TYR A 108 -4.24 14.77 -2.87
N CYS A 109 -4.18 13.54 -3.40
CA CYS A 109 -3.85 12.33 -2.67
C CYS A 109 -4.64 12.22 -1.37
N HIS A 110 -5.99 12.16 -1.47
CA HIS A 110 -6.90 12.07 -0.32
C HIS A 110 -6.49 10.92 0.61
N SER A 111 -6.16 11.23 1.87
CA SER A 111 -5.45 10.33 2.78
C SER A 111 -6.38 9.49 3.66
N MET A 112 -7.55 9.12 3.14
CA MET A 112 -8.57 8.41 3.89
C MET A 112 -8.20 6.94 4.13
N GLY A 113 -8.18 6.51 5.38
CA GLY A 113 -7.90 5.13 5.80
C GLY A 113 -6.55 4.62 5.30
N ASN A 114 -6.54 3.45 4.67
CA ASN A 114 -5.35 2.90 4.00
C ASN A 114 -5.11 3.64 2.69
N GLY A 115 -4.29 4.67 2.74
CA GLY A 115 -3.92 5.55 1.63
C GLY A 115 -2.94 6.64 2.06
N PRO A 116 -2.57 7.54 1.13
CA PRO A 116 -2.76 7.43 -0.30
C PRO A 116 -1.70 6.55 -0.99
N GLY A 117 -2.04 5.97 -2.15
CA GLY A 117 -1.19 5.07 -2.90
C GLY A 117 -0.43 5.71 -4.08
N ASP A 118 -0.76 6.92 -4.49
CA ASP A 118 -0.29 7.58 -5.72
C ASP A 118 0.62 8.79 -5.48
N LEU A 119 1.12 8.96 -4.26
CA LEU A 119 2.02 10.06 -3.86
C LEU A 119 3.26 10.19 -4.74
N GLU A 120 3.89 9.07 -5.08
CA GLU A 120 5.10 9.06 -5.91
C GLU A 120 4.82 9.57 -7.32
N ASP A 121 3.69 9.22 -7.90
CA ASP A 121 3.31 9.62 -9.26
C ASP A 121 3.06 11.13 -9.32
N TYR A 122 2.38 11.70 -8.34
CA TYR A 122 2.23 13.16 -8.23
C TYR A 122 3.56 13.86 -7.94
N PHE A 123 4.43 13.29 -7.11
CA PHE A 123 5.76 13.85 -6.87
C PHE A 123 6.54 13.95 -8.19
N GLN A 124 6.52 12.91 -9.01
CA GLN A 124 7.24 12.90 -10.28
C GLN A 124 6.77 14.01 -11.24
N ILE A 125 5.44 14.23 -11.37
CA ILE A 125 4.93 15.28 -12.24
C ILE A 125 5.23 16.69 -11.68
N ILE A 126 5.14 16.87 -10.35
CA ILE A 126 5.47 18.13 -9.67
C ILE A 126 6.93 18.50 -9.91
N GLN A 127 7.84 17.55 -9.82
CA GLN A 127 9.28 17.82 -9.97
C GLN A 127 9.73 17.94 -11.43
N LYS A 128 8.95 17.39 -12.36
CA LYS A 128 9.28 17.40 -13.80
C LYS A 128 9.10 18.76 -14.46
N ASP A 129 8.18 19.59 -14.00
CA ASP A 129 7.82 20.85 -14.65
C ASP A 129 7.89 22.02 -13.66
N ALA A 130 8.74 23.01 -13.95
CA ALA A 130 8.95 24.20 -13.10
C ALA A 130 7.70 25.09 -12.95
N ARG A 131 6.64 24.86 -13.71
CA ARG A 131 5.34 25.56 -13.55
C ARG A 131 4.50 24.94 -12.44
N MET A 132 4.84 23.74 -11.94
CA MET A 132 4.16 23.13 -10.81
C MET A 132 4.64 23.78 -9.50
N CYS A 133 3.70 24.33 -8.73
CA CYS A 133 4.00 24.94 -7.42
C CYS A 133 4.10 23.93 -6.28
N GLY A 134 3.67 22.67 -6.52
CA GLY A 134 3.49 21.67 -5.49
C GLY A 134 2.02 21.48 -5.11
N GLY A 135 1.75 20.93 -3.93
CA GLY A 135 0.40 20.65 -3.51
C GLY A 135 0.26 20.39 -2.01
N PHE A 136 -1.00 20.31 -1.58
CA PHE A 136 -1.41 20.03 -0.20
C PHE A 136 -2.19 18.73 -0.17
N VAL A 137 -1.66 17.73 0.52
CA VAL A 137 -2.40 16.48 0.77
C VAL A 137 -3.61 16.78 1.64
N TRP A 138 -4.77 16.31 1.30
CA TRP A 138 -5.96 16.34 2.11
C TRP A 138 -6.09 15.04 2.89
N GLU A 139 -5.94 15.02 4.24
CA GLU A 139 -5.54 16.18 5.03
C GLU A 139 -4.58 15.79 6.18
N TRP A 140 -4.45 16.66 7.19
CA TRP A 140 -3.47 16.45 8.25
C TRP A 140 -3.89 15.40 9.28
N CYS A 141 -5.14 15.47 9.76
CA CYS A 141 -5.55 14.72 10.95
C CYS A 141 -6.97 14.20 10.84
N ASP A 142 -7.17 12.94 11.20
CA ASP A 142 -8.50 12.36 11.37
C ASP A 142 -9.35 13.18 12.36
N HIS A 143 -10.57 13.52 11.96
CA HIS A 143 -11.50 14.34 12.74
C HIS A 143 -12.47 13.51 13.59
N ALA A 144 -12.01 12.42 14.21
CA ALA A 144 -12.80 11.65 15.14
C ALA A 144 -12.69 12.18 16.57
N VAL A 145 -13.77 11.99 17.33
CA VAL A 145 -13.87 12.45 18.71
C VAL A 145 -13.68 11.30 19.68
N ALA A 146 -12.72 11.43 20.61
CA ALA A 146 -12.49 10.42 21.64
C ALA A 146 -13.67 10.37 22.63
N HIS A 147 -14.30 9.20 22.78
CA HIS A 147 -15.48 8.95 23.62
C HIS A 147 -15.22 7.85 24.67
N GLY A 148 -14.11 7.98 25.41
CA GLY A 148 -13.71 7.03 26.44
C GLY A 148 -13.04 5.76 25.86
N LEU A 149 -13.01 4.71 26.68
CA LEU A 149 -12.36 3.44 26.35
C LEU A 149 -13.40 2.33 26.13
N ALA A 150 -13.12 1.43 25.22
CA ALA A 150 -13.82 0.16 25.07
C ALA A 150 -13.34 -0.87 26.13
N GLU A 151 -14.03 -2.00 26.24
CA GLU A 151 -13.69 -3.07 27.17
C GLU A 151 -12.30 -3.68 26.90
N ASN A 152 -11.88 -3.69 25.63
CA ASN A 152 -10.55 -4.15 25.20
C ASN A 152 -9.43 -3.10 25.40
N GLY A 153 -9.74 -1.94 25.98
CA GLY A 153 -8.80 -0.87 26.28
C GLY A 153 -8.51 0.09 25.14
N LYS A 154 -9.07 -0.14 23.93
CA LYS A 154 -8.95 0.79 22.80
C LYS A 154 -9.76 2.06 23.04
N THR A 155 -9.27 3.20 22.55
CA THR A 155 -10.04 4.45 22.54
C THR A 155 -11.21 4.31 21.57
N LYS A 156 -12.41 4.64 22.04
CA LYS A 156 -13.57 4.77 21.16
C LYS A 156 -13.47 6.10 20.44
N TYR A 157 -13.13 6.07 19.16
CA TYR A 157 -13.20 7.24 18.30
C TYR A 157 -14.54 7.22 17.58
N TYR A 158 -15.31 8.30 17.75
CA TYR A 158 -16.61 8.51 17.13
C TYR A 158 -16.47 9.41 15.90
N TYR A 159 -17.13 9.03 14.81
CA TYR A 159 -17.23 9.81 13.58
C TYR A 159 -18.71 10.03 13.18
N GLY A 160 -19.01 10.43 11.96
CA GLY A 160 -20.38 10.78 11.53
C GLY A 160 -21.40 9.67 11.73
N GLY A 161 -22.49 10.00 12.43
CA GLY A 161 -23.58 9.10 12.82
C GLY A 161 -23.50 8.55 14.24
N ASP A 162 -22.33 8.55 14.87
CA ASP A 162 -22.12 7.95 16.19
C ASP A 162 -22.71 8.77 17.34
N HIS A 163 -22.99 10.07 17.09
CA HIS A 163 -23.61 10.96 18.06
C HIS A 163 -25.13 11.00 17.95
N GLY A 164 -25.74 10.15 17.11
CA GLY A 164 -27.19 10.06 16.90
C GLY A 164 -27.74 11.04 15.87
N GLU A 165 -26.87 11.74 15.14
CA GLU A 165 -27.27 12.58 14.02
C GLU A 165 -27.74 11.73 12.83
N THR A 166 -28.76 12.22 12.12
CA THR A 166 -29.37 11.52 10.98
C THR A 166 -28.84 11.95 9.62
N ILE A 167 -28.17 13.11 9.55
CA ILE A 167 -27.54 13.63 8.34
C ILE A 167 -26.04 13.67 8.59
N HIS A 168 -25.31 12.76 7.96
CA HIS A 168 -23.86 12.62 8.12
C HIS A 168 -23.26 11.82 6.93
N ASP A 169 -21.96 11.94 6.75
CA ASP A 169 -21.17 11.21 5.73
C ASP A 169 -20.31 10.06 6.32
N GLY A 170 -20.72 9.53 7.50
CA GLY A 170 -20.02 8.41 8.14
C GLY A 170 -18.58 8.77 8.49
N ASN A 171 -17.64 7.91 8.06
CA ASN A 171 -16.21 8.09 8.32
C ASN A 171 -15.49 9.00 7.31
N PHE A 172 -16.18 9.79 6.49
CA PHE A 172 -15.56 10.68 5.49
C PHE A 172 -14.72 11.82 6.09
N CYS A 173 -14.66 11.90 7.41
CA CYS A 173 -13.77 12.79 8.18
C CYS A 173 -12.53 12.06 8.74
N MET A 174 -12.30 10.82 8.35
CA MET A 174 -11.17 9.98 8.74
C MET A 174 -10.14 9.95 7.60
N ASP A 175 -9.68 11.12 7.19
CA ASP A 175 -8.89 11.37 5.99
C ASP A 175 -7.53 12.02 6.28
N GLY A 176 -7.07 11.86 7.53
CA GLY A 176 -5.82 12.42 8.02
C GLY A 176 -4.58 11.61 7.68
N LEU A 177 -3.43 12.30 7.59
CA LEU A 177 -2.10 11.69 7.61
C LEU A 177 -1.70 11.20 9.01
N VAL A 178 -2.42 11.65 10.04
CA VAL A 178 -2.26 11.21 11.43
C VAL A 178 -3.61 10.86 12.06
N TYR A 179 -3.57 9.93 13.01
CA TYR A 179 -4.71 9.61 13.86
C TYR A 179 -5.14 10.81 14.73
N PRO A 180 -6.33 10.79 15.36
CA PRO A 180 -6.79 11.90 16.21
C PRO A 180 -5.85 12.23 17.36
N ASP A 181 -5.07 11.27 17.86
CA ASP A 181 -4.04 11.43 18.90
C ASP A 181 -2.69 11.93 18.38
N ARG A 182 -2.57 12.14 17.06
CA ARG A 182 -1.38 12.58 16.33
C ARG A 182 -0.33 11.49 16.10
N THR A 183 -0.63 10.23 16.36
CA THR A 183 0.23 9.15 15.88
C THR A 183 0.19 9.07 14.34
N PRO A 184 1.32 8.82 13.67
CA PRO A 184 1.36 8.75 12.22
C PRO A 184 0.55 7.58 11.65
N HIS A 185 -0.22 7.80 10.59
CA HIS A 185 -0.66 6.76 9.68
C HIS A 185 0.52 6.26 8.82
N THR A 186 0.40 5.07 8.25
CA THR A 186 1.38 4.56 7.27
C THR A 186 1.50 5.49 6.05
N GLY A 187 0.42 6.19 5.67
CA GLY A 187 0.41 7.22 4.63
C GLY A 187 1.34 8.40 4.91
N LEU A 188 1.51 8.83 6.17
CA LEU A 188 2.48 9.87 6.52
C LEU A 188 3.92 9.38 6.35
N LEU A 189 4.19 8.13 6.70
CA LEU A 189 5.52 7.54 6.51
C LEU A 189 5.86 7.41 5.02
N GLU A 190 4.89 7.04 4.21
CA GLU A 190 4.99 7.05 2.74
C GLU A 190 5.29 8.45 2.22
N TYR A 191 4.50 9.44 2.62
CA TYR A 191 4.68 10.85 2.25
C TYR A 191 6.06 11.38 2.62
N LYS A 192 6.54 11.09 3.85
CA LYS A 192 7.87 11.45 4.32
C LYS A 192 8.96 10.95 3.37
N ASN A 193 8.89 9.68 2.96
CA ASN A 193 9.95 9.13 2.10
C ASN A 193 9.80 9.53 0.63
N VAL A 194 8.58 9.76 0.14
CA VAL A 194 8.35 10.34 -1.20
C VAL A 194 8.97 11.74 -1.29
N TYR A 195 8.78 12.59 -0.28
CA TYR A 195 9.29 13.98 -0.27
C TYR A 195 10.64 14.13 0.44
N ARG A 196 11.44 13.06 0.53
CA ARG A 196 12.81 13.18 1.05
C ARG A 196 13.66 14.17 0.24
N PRO A 197 14.54 14.94 0.89
CA PRO A 197 15.24 16.05 0.23
C PRO A 197 16.28 15.62 -0.81
N VAL A 198 16.75 14.38 -0.72
CA VAL A 198 17.76 13.81 -1.63
C VAL A 198 17.25 12.48 -2.15
N ARG A 199 17.51 12.21 -3.44
CA ARG A 199 17.14 10.91 -4.04
C ARG A 199 18.26 10.38 -4.93
N VAL A 200 18.39 9.07 -4.97
CA VAL A 200 19.23 8.39 -5.96
C VAL A 200 18.60 8.52 -7.36
N VAL A 201 19.36 9.06 -8.29
CA VAL A 201 19.01 9.08 -9.72
C VAL A 201 19.49 7.81 -10.40
N SER A 202 20.74 7.42 -10.14
CA SER A 202 21.32 6.19 -10.67
C SER A 202 22.53 5.73 -9.89
N TYR A 203 22.78 4.43 -9.93
CA TYR A 203 24.03 3.81 -9.49
C TYR A 203 24.52 2.82 -10.55
N ASP A 204 25.77 2.96 -10.96
CA ASP A 204 26.47 2.05 -11.88
C ASP A 204 27.44 1.17 -11.08
N GLU A 205 27.10 -0.10 -10.89
CA GLU A 205 27.89 -1.03 -10.10
C GLU A 205 29.30 -1.30 -10.67
N LYS A 206 29.51 -1.18 -12.00
CA LYS A 206 30.79 -1.43 -12.65
C LYS A 206 31.80 -0.34 -12.37
N THR A 207 31.34 0.91 -12.33
CA THR A 207 32.18 2.08 -12.12
C THR A 207 32.11 2.62 -10.70
N GLY A 208 31.10 2.21 -9.92
CA GLY A 208 30.77 2.77 -8.61
C GLY A 208 30.20 4.19 -8.72
N ARG A 209 29.76 4.61 -9.91
CA ARG A 209 29.23 5.97 -10.12
C ARG A 209 27.82 6.07 -9.51
N LEU A 210 27.70 6.88 -8.46
CA LEU A 210 26.45 7.24 -7.81
C LEU A 210 26.06 8.65 -8.23
N VAL A 211 24.81 8.84 -8.65
CA VAL A 211 24.22 10.15 -8.94
C VAL A 211 23.08 10.38 -7.96
N LEU A 212 23.17 11.48 -7.23
CA LEU A 212 22.13 11.97 -6.31
C LEU A 212 21.58 13.29 -6.81
N HIS A 213 20.28 13.51 -6.62
CA HIS A 213 19.61 14.79 -6.89
C HIS A 213 19.18 15.46 -5.58
N ASN A 214 19.45 16.75 -5.46
CA ASN A 214 18.98 17.60 -4.38
C ASN A 214 17.66 18.28 -4.77
N TYR A 215 16.57 17.94 -4.10
CA TYR A 215 15.22 18.50 -4.33
C TYR A 215 14.92 19.74 -3.45
N MET A 216 15.86 20.18 -2.63
CA MET A 216 15.67 21.39 -1.82
C MET A 216 15.80 22.66 -2.65
N ASP A 217 15.09 23.72 -2.23
CA ASP A 217 15.06 25.00 -2.94
C ASP A 217 16.20 25.94 -2.54
N PHE A 218 16.72 25.81 -1.31
CA PHE A 218 17.61 26.83 -0.73
C PHE A 218 18.91 26.27 -0.17
N ASP A 219 18.94 25.01 0.27
CA ASP A 219 20.06 24.45 1.01
C ASP A 219 20.90 23.47 0.17
N ASP A 220 22.22 23.60 0.26
CA ASP A 220 23.15 22.58 -0.22
C ASP A 220 23.08 21.36 0.72
N ILE A 221 23.21 20.15 0.17
CA ILE A 221 23.17 18.92 0.96
C ILE A 221 24.24 18.91 2.05
N SER A 222 25.44 19.46 1.76
CA SER A 222 26.54 19.53 2.72
C SER A 222 26.20 20.28 4.00
N ASP A 223 25.27 21.23 3.95
CA ASP A 223 24.81 22.01 5.10
C ASP A 223 23.64 21.38 5.86
N TYR A 224 22.86 20.55 5.17
CA TYR A 224 21.57 20.06 5.65
C TYR A 224 21.58 18.59 6.10
N ALA A 225 22.22 17.69 5.36
CA ALA A 225 22.13 16.26 5.60
C ALA A 225 23.48 15.53 5.59
N ASP A 226 23.60 14.56 6.49
CA ASP A 226 24.61 13.49 6.42
C ASP A 226 24.01 12.30 5.65
N ILE A 227 24.79 11.69 4.77
CA ILE A 227 24.38 10.53 3.98
C ILE A 227 25.13 9.29 4.47
N LEU A 228 24.38 8.36 5.05
CA LEU A 228 24.90 7.08 5.48
C LEU A 228 24.60 6.03 4.42
N TYR A 229 25.50 5.06 4.23
CA TYR A 229 25.22 3.92 3.38
C TYR A 229 25.33 2.60 4.16
N GLU A 230 24.53 1.65 3.76
CA GLU A 230 24.56 0.26 4.22
C GLU A 230 24.47 -0.67 3.01
N ILE A 231 25.28 -1.73 3.00
CA ILE A 231 25.10 -2.86 2.09
C ILE A 231 24.51 -3.99 2.89
N THR A 232 23.36 -4.48 2.43
CA THR A 232 22.71 -5.64 3.03
C THR A 232 22.77 -6.83 2.08
N VAL A 233 22.96 -8.02 2.65
CA VAL A 233 22.78 -9.30 1.96
C VAL A 233 21.66 -10.02 2.65
N ASP A 234 20.61 -10.35 1.93
CA ASP A 234 19.44 -11.02 2.49
C ASP A 234 18.87 -10.32 3.75
N GLY A 235 18.93 -8.98 3.76
CA GLY A 235 18.46 -8.15 4.86
C GLY A 235 19.43 -7.98 6.03
N LEU A 236 20.61 -8.60 5.98
CA LEU A 236 21.65 -8.46 7.00
C LEU A 236 22.70 -7.45 6.55
N CYS A 237 22.95 -6.42 7.35
CA CYS A 237 23.98 -5.42 7.05
C CYS A 237 25.38 -6.07 7.13
N VAL A 238 26.12 -6.02 6.02
CA VAL A 238 27.48 -6.56 5.91
C VAL A 238 28.54 -5.47 5.80
N GLN A 239 28.18 -4.28 5.32
CA GLN A 239 29.04 -3.12 5.22
C GLN A 239 28.23 -1.86 5.49
N LYS A 240 28.83 -0.85 6.12
CA LYS A 240 28.22 0.47 6.32
C LYS A 240 29.28 1.54 6.42
N GLY A 241 28.87 2.77 6.15
CA GLY A 241 29.75 3.95 6.25
C GLY A 241 28.96 5.23 6.07
N VAL A 242 29.72 6.32 5.94
CA VAL A 242 29.19 7.65 5.67
C VAL A 242 29.79 8.13 4.35
N LEU A 243 29.04 8.84 3.54
CA LEU A 243 29.54 9.52 2.37
C LEU A 243 30.09 10.88 2.83
N ASP A 244 31.40 11.03 2.78
CA ASP A 244 32.07 12.26 3.21
C ASP A 244 31.95 13.35 2.14
N GLU A 245 31.83 14.60 2.58
CA GLU A 245 31.92 15.82 1.76
C GLU A 245 30.96 15.86 0.55
N VAL A 246 29.72 15.40 0.73
CA VAL A 246 28.70 15.48 -0.32
C VAL A 246 28.14 16.89 -0.37
N SER A 247 28.52 17.66 -1.41
CA SER A 247 27.96 18.98 -1.69
C SER A 247 27.19 18.91 -3.01
N ILE A 248 25.90 19.23 -2.94
CA ILE A 248 24.98 19.26 -4.08
C ILE A 248 24.09 20.46 -3.90
N ALA A 249 24.23 21.43 -4.78
CA ALA A 249 23.43 22.64 -4.76
C ALA A 249 21.93 22.35 -4.98
N PRO A 250 21.03 23.25 -4.57
CA PRO A 250 19.61 23.13 -4.84
C PRO A 250 19.28 22.81 -6.30
N HIS A 251 18.30 21.92 -6.53
CA HIS A 251 17.84 21.49 -7.85
C HIS A 251 18.95 20.99 -8.79
N SER A 252 20.00 20.35 -8.24
CA SER A 252 21.15 19.89 -9.00
C SER A 252 21.48 18.43 -8.75
N ASP A 253 22.19 17.84 -9.71
CA ASP A 253 22.77 16.52 -9.57
C ASP A 253 24.18 16.57 -9.01
N GLY A 254 24.46 15.72 -8.04
CA GLY A 254 25.81 15.43 -7.56
C GLY A 254 26.29 14.08 -8.04
N VAL A 255 27.52 14.02 -8.54
CA VAL A 255 28.14 12.77 -9.00
C VAL A 255 29.31 12.42 -8.10
N MET A 256 29.31 11.21 -7.58
CA MET A 256 30.39 10.69 -6.76
C MET A 256 30.74 9.25 -7.13
N THR A 257 31.88 8.78 -6.66
CA THR A 257 32.27 7.39 -6.83
C THR A 257 32.21 6.68 -5.49
N LEU A 258 31.31 5.70 -5.38
CA LEU A 258 31.17 4.83 -4.23
C LEU A 258 31.64 3.43 -4.61
N LYS A 259 32.86 3.09 -4.20
CA LYS A 259 33.41 1.75 -4.42
C LYS A 259 32.92 0.82 -3.32
N LEU A 260 32.16 -0.19 -3.71
CA LEU A 260 31.55 -1.17 -2.83
C LEU A 260 32.12 -2.56 -3.12
N ASP A 261 32.34 -3.33 -2.06
CA ASP A 261 32.60 -4.77 -2.18
C ASP A 261 31.23 -5.49 -2.24
N ILE A 262 30.75 -5.75 -3.48
CA ILE A 262 29.43 -6.33 -3.70
C ILE A 262 29.53 -7.86 -3.53
N PRO A 263 28.87 -8.44 -2.52
CA PRO A 263 28.82 -9.89 -2.34
C PRO A 263 28.21 -10.62 -3.54
N GLN A 264 28.75 -11.79 -3.85
CA GLN A 264 28.36 -12.60 -5.02
C GLN A 264 27.34 -13.70 -4.67
N SER A 265 26.53 -13.51 -3.63
CA SER A 265 25.46 -14.44 -3.22
C SER A 265 24.32 -13.71 -2.56
N GLY A 266 23.10 -14.23 -2.71
CA GLY A 266 21.89 -13.66 -2.15
C GLY A 266 21.38 -12.41 -2.88
N LYS A 267 20.42 -11.74 -2.27
CA LYS A 267 19.94 -10.42 -2.68
C LYS A 267 20.73 -9.33 -1.97
N VAL A 268 21.41 -8.50 -2.74
CA VAL A 268 22.29 -7.45 -2.24
C VAL A 268 21.70 -6.08 -2.54
N TYR A 269 21.46 -5.29 -1.50
CA TYR A 269 20.96 -3.92 -1.64
C TYR A 269 21.96 -2.90 -1.08
N LEU A 270 22.08 -1.78 -1.75
CA LEU A 270 22.61 -0.54 -1.21
C LEU A 270 21.46 0.29 -0.65
N LYS A 271 21.48 0.58 0.63
CA LYS A 271 20.56 1.51 1.28
C LYS A 271 21.30 2.79 1.63
N LEU A 272 20.80 3.93 1.17
CA LEU A 272 21.26 5.26 1.56
C LEU A 272 20.25 5.85 2.54
N ARG A 273 20.74 6.35 3.68
CA ARG A 273 19.91 7.02 4.71
C ARG A 273 20.35 8.45 4.84
N TYR A 274 19.39 9.36 4.78
CA TYR A 274 19.60 10.79 4.89
C TYR A 274 19.25 11.24 6.30
N GLN A 275 20.20 11.81 7.01
CA GLN A 275 20.00 12.26 8.39
C GLN A 275 20.26 13.75 8.50
N LEU A 276 19.37 14.46 9.23
CA LEU A 276 19.53 15.87 9.51
C LEU A 276 20.86 16.14 10.22
N LYS A 277 21.69 17.01 9.66
CA LYS A 277 23.04 17.28 10.14
C LYS A 277 23.07 18.09 11.43
N LYS A 278 22.19 19.06 11.55
CA LYS A 278 22.09 19.98 12.69
C LYS A 278 20.67 20.01 13.23
N GLU A 279 20.53 20.30 14.49
CA GLU A 279 19.23 20.50 15.12
C GLU A 279 18.48 21.68 14.47
N LEU A 280 17.18 21.47 14.20
CA LEU A 280 16.22 22.49 13.79
C LEU A 280 15.20 22.72 14.93
N PRO A 281 14.43 23.81 14.92
CA PRO A 281 13.49 24.13 16.02
C PRO A 281 12.52 23.01 16.41
N LEU A 282 12.16 22.12 15.46
CA LEU A 282 11.20 21.05 15.68
C LEU A 282 11.78 19.64 15.46
N LEU A 283 13.03 19.53 15.01
CA LEU A 283 13.67 18.27 14.65
C LEU A 283 15.06 18.16 15.30
N PRO A 284 15.37 17.07 16.00
CA PRO A 284 16.71 16.85 16.55
C PRO A 284 17.72 16.58 15.44
N ALA A 285 18.99 16.86 15.70
CA ALA A 285 20.07 16.38 14.85
C ALA A 285 19.99 14.85 14.71
N LYS A 286 20.40 14.33 13.56
CA LYS A 286 20.30 12.91 13.19
C LYS A 286 18.86 12.38 12.99
N HIS A 287 17.86 13.26 12.98
CA HIS A 287 16.53 12.86 12.53
C HIS A 287 16.61 12.30 11.11
N GLU A 288 16.02 11.11 10.87
CA GLU A 288 15.99 10.51 9.54
C GLU A 288 15.03 11.29 8.63
N LEU A 289 15.58 11.83 7.54
CA LEU A 289 14.83 12.59 6.54
C LEU A 289 14.18 11.68 5.48
N GLY A 290 14.72 10.48 5.32
CA GLY A 290 14.29 9.48 4.37
C GLY A 290 15.44 8.57 3.95
N PHE A 291 15.17 7.69 2.99
CA PHE A 291 16.14 6.74 2.46
C PHE A 291 15.90 6.41 0.99
N ASP A 292 16.93 5.89 0.34
CA ASP A 292 16.86 5.20 -0.94
C ASP A 292 17.37 3.78 -0.81
N GLU A 293 16.88 2.90 -1.69
CA GLU A 293 17.32 1.54 -1.83
C GLU A 293 17.59 1.20 -3.29
N VAL A 294 18.73 0.57 -3.56
CA VAL A 294 19.17 0.16 -4.90
C VAL A 294 19.55 -1.30 -4.88
N LEU A 295 18.93 -2.12 -5.72
CA LEU A 295 19.34 -3.51 -5.92
C LEU A 295 20.68 -3.55 -6.64
N LEU A 296 21.70 -4.10 -5.99
CA LEU A 296 23.05 -4.25 -6.54
C LEU A 296 23.26 -5.61 -7.21
N ALA A 297 22.80 -6.68 -6.57
CA ALA A 297 22.91 -8.04 -7.09
C ALA A 297 21.76 -8.92 -6.63
N ASN A 298 21.35 -9.83 -7.49
CA ASN A 298 20.36 -10.87 -7.22
C ASN A 298 20.83 -12.17 -7.88
N VAL A 299 21.86 -12.78 -7.28
CA VAL A 299 22.63 -13.87 -7.90
C VAL A 299 21.80 -15.14 -8.07
N ASP A 300 21.00 -15.46 -7.06
CA ASP A 300 20.18 -16.68 -7.04
C ASP A 300 18.70 -16.41 -7.35
N GLY A 301 18.38 -15.22 -7.83
CA GLY A 301 17.01 -14.80 -8.12
C GLY A 301 16.15 -14.51 -6.87
N ARG A 302 16.63 -14.86 -5.68
CA ARG A 302 15.93 -14.75 -4.40
C ARG A 302 16.85 -14.78 -3.19
N ASN A 303 16.29 -14.56 -2.02
CA ASN A 303 16.98 -14.67 -0.73
C ASN A 303 17.50 -16.10 -0.48
N GLN A 304 18.69 -16.23 0.13
CA GLN A 304 19.32 -17.53 0.41
C GLN A 304 18.51 -18.42 1.37
N THR A 305 17.71 -17.82 2.26
CA THR A 305 16.79 -18.61 3.12
C THR A 305 15.68 -19.22 2.27
N ALA A 306 15.13 -18.47 1.31
CA ALA A 306 14.16 -18.99 0.35
C ALA A 306 14.77 -20.12 -0.51
N VAL A 307 16.02 -19.95 -0.98
CA VAL A 307 16.75 -21.01 -1.69
C VAL A 307 16.84 -22.29 -0.85
N LYS A 308 17.18 -22.17 0.44
CA LYS A 308 17.25 -23.33 1.36
C LYS A 308 15.91 -24.00 1.57
N TRP A 309 14.84 -23.24 1.69
CA TRP A 309 13.48 -23.78 1.81
C TRP A 309 13.03 -24.52 0.53
N LEU A 310 13.46 -24.05 -0.63
CA LEU A 310 13.13 -24.68 -1.93
C LEU A 310 14.07 -25.82 -2.32
N ALA A 311 15.23 -25.95 -1.68
CA ALA A 311 16.17 -27.04 -1.96
C ALA A 311 15.49 -28.41 -1.76
N GLU A 312 15.89 -29.37 -2.59
CA GLU A 312 15.37 -30.75 -2.53
C GLU A 312 15.60 -31.32 -1.12
N ALA A 313 14.55 -31.88 -0.55
CA ALA A 313 14.65 -32.63 0.69
C ALA A 313 15.00 -34.08 0.41
N GLU A 314 15.75 -34.74 1.32
CA GLU A 314 15.99 -36.18 1.22
C GLU A 314 14.65 -36.93 1.19
N GLU A 315 14.51 -37.88 0.26
CA GLU A 315 13.37 -38.78 0.19
C GLU A 315 13.34 -39.65 1.43
N LYS A 316 12.28 -39.57 2.22
CA LYS A 316 12.24 -40.28 3.50
C LYS A 316 11.20 -41.39 3.57
N ASN A 317 10.06 -41.29 2.88
CA ASN A 317 8.91 -42.16 3.16
C ASN A 317 8.02 -42.39 1.94
N GLU A 318 7.44 -43.57 1.87
CA GLU A 318 6.36 -43.84 0.93
C GLU A 318 5.07 -43.14 1.39
N ILE A 319 4.38 -42.48 0.47
CA ILE A 319 3.08 -41.83 0.74
C ILE A 319 1.99 -42.83 0.35
N SER A 320 1.13 -43.18 1.29
CA SER A 320 -0.09 -43.91 1.01
C SER A 320 -1.22 -42.94 0.63
N VAL A 321 -1.93 -43.27 -0.45
CA VAL A 321 -3.06 -42.48 -0.95
C VAL A 321 -4.33 -43.28 -0.70
N SER A 322 -5.33 -42.65 -0.11
CA SER A 322 -6.70 -43.22 0.00
C SER A 322 -7.70 -42.16 -0.45
N GLU A 323 -8.73 -42.61 -1.17
CA GLU A 323 -9.74 -41.74 -1.74
C GLU A 323 -11.14 -42.18 -1.36
N THR A 324 -12.00 -41.22 -1.08
CA THR A 324 -13.43 -41.34 -0.98
C THR A 324 -14.11 -40.55 -2.11
N ASP A 325 -15.42 -40.50 -2.13
CA ASP A 325 -16.19 -39.69 -3.08
C ASP A 325 -15.93 -38.18 -2.89
N THR A 326 -15.49 -37.75 -1.69
CA THR A 326 -15.38 -36.34 -1.33
C THR A 326 -13.98 -35.89 -0.94
N GLU A 327 -13.05 -36.80 -0.67
CA GLU A 327 -11.75 -36.49 -0.09
C GLU A 327 -10.63 -37.39 -0.60
N ILE A 328 -9.45 -36.83 -0.77
CA ILE A 328 -8.17 -37.52 -0.98
C ILE A 328 -7.35 -37.35 0.29
N THR A 329 -6.95 -38.47 0.91
CA THR A 329 -6.05 -38.47 2.07
C THR A 329 -4.68 -38.98 1.68
N LEU A 330 -3.64 -38.19 1.99
CA LEU A 330 -2.23 -38.50 1.78
C LEU A 330 -1.57 -38.73 3.13
N LYS A 331 -0.99 -39.91 3.35
CA LYS A 331 -0.41 -40.27 4.64
C LYS A 331 0.99 -40.86 4.47
N ALA A 332 1.93 -40.31 5.23
CA ALA A 332 3.28 -40.85 5.43
C ALA A 332 3.56 -41.01 6.95
N SER A 333 4.77 -41.40 7.33
CA SER A 333 5.14 -41.54 8.76
C SER A 333 4.95 -40.25 9.52
N ASP A 334 5.29 -39.11 8.90
CA ASP A 334 5.41 -37.82 9.56
C ASP A 334 4.23 -36.89 9.29
N PHE A 335 3.36 -37.20 8.30
CA PHE A 335 2.24 -36.34 7.99
C PHE A 335 0.96 -37.09 7.60
N THR A 336 -0.15 -36.37 7.78
CA THR A 336 -1.46 -36.73 7.23
C THR A 336 -2.12 -35.48 6.69
N TYR A 337 -2.32 -35.43 5.36
CA TYR A 337 -2.96 -34.34 4.66
C TYR A 337 -4.25 -34.79 4.02
N ALA A 338 -5.23 -33.91 3.93
CA ALA A 338 -6.48 -34.18 3.24
C ALA A 338 -6.83 -33.05 2.27
N ILE A 339 -7.33 -33.42 1.08
CA ILE A 339 -7.76 -32.51 0.02
C ILE A 339 -9.20 -32.81 -0.31
N SER A 340 -10.04 -31.77 -0.30
CA SER A 340 -11.44 -31.87 -0.71
C SER A 340 -11.56 -32.03 -2.22
N LYS A 341 -12.28 -33.05 -2.69
CA LYS A 341 -12.65 -33.19 -4.11
C LYS A 341 -13.70 -32.17 -4.56
N LYS A 342 -14.33 -31.45 -3.63
CA LYS A 342 -15.30 -30.39 -3.94
C LYS A 342 -14.63 -29.08 -4.30
N THR A 343 -13.43 -28.83 -3.75
CA THR A 343 -12.71 -27.55 -3.92
C THR A 343 -11.33 -27.70 -4.53
N GLY A 344 -10.72 -28.90 -4.48
CA GLY A 344 -9.33 -29.13 -4.86
C GLY A 344 -8.32 -28.58 -3.83
N LEU A 345 -8.76 -28.15 -2.65
CA LEU A 345 -7.95 -27.48 -1.65
C LEU A 345 -7.80 -28.32 -0.38
N PHE A 346 -6.74 -28.06 0.40
CA PHE A 346 -6.49 -28.77 1.65
C PHE A 346 -7.53 -28.44 2.71
N THR A 347 -8.05 -29.49 3.35
CA THR A 347 -8.94 -29.44 4.51
C THR A 347 -8.23 -29.84 5.79
N LYS A 348 -7.07 -30.51 5.67
CA LYS A 348 -6.23 -30.91 6.80
C LYS A 348 -4.76 -30.85 6.41
N LEU A 349 -3.95 -30.27 7.29
CA LEU A 349 -2.51 -30.34 7.29
C LEU A 349 -2.05 -30.76 8.67
N GLN A 350 -1.68 -32.02 8.85
CA GLN A 350 -1.09 -32.54 10.08
C GLN A 350 0.34 -33.00 9.80
N TYR A 351 1.31 -32.41 10.49
CA TYR A 351 2.73 -32.74 10.37
C TYR A 351 3.36 -32.98 11.74
N ALA A 352 4.13 -34.05 11.88
CA ALA A 352 4.74 -34.49 13.15
C ALA A 352 3.73 -34.53 14.33
N GLY A 353 2.52 -35.03 14.06
CA GLY A 353 1.44 -35.14 15.04
C GLY A 353 0.76 -33.83 15.43
N ARG A 354 1.03 -32.71 14.74
CA ARG A 354 0.44 -31.39 15.00
C ARG A 354 -0.47 -30.96 13.88
N ASP A 355 -1.66 -30.46 14.21
CA ASP A 355 -2.58 -29.87 13.25
C ASP A 355 -2.19 -28.41 12.99
N TYR A 356 -1.97 -28.09 11.71
CA TYR A 356 -1.62 -26.74 11.26
C TYR A 356 -2.84 -25.92 10.85
N LEU A 357 -3.88 -26.56 10.28
CA LEU A 357 -5.10 -25.87 9.85
C LEU A 357 -6.21 -25.96 10.91
N ASN A 358 -6.89 -24.85 11.12
CA ASN A 358 -8.16 -24.78 11.84
C ASN A 358 -9.36 -24.90 10.88
N HIS A 359 -9.26 -24.31 9.69
CA HIS A 359 -10.30 -24.36 8.66
C HIS A 359 -9.69 -24.72 7.30
N PRO A 360 -10.51 -25.19 6.34
CA PRO A 360 -10.06 -25.45 4.97
C PRO A 360 -9.42 -24.24 4.31
N MET A 361 -8.44 -24.47 3.44
CA MET A 361 -7.89 -23.42 2.57
C MET A 361 -8.94 -22.93 1.57
N GLU A 362 -8.75 -21.70 1.08
CA GLU A 362 -9.60 -21.07 0.08
C GLU A 362 -8.76 -20.39 -1.01
N LEU A 363 -9.23 -20.43 -2.25
CA LEU A 363 -8.79 -19.44 -3.24
C LEU A 363 -9.48 -18.12 -2.91
N ASN A 364 -8.70 -17.06 -2.77
CA ASN A 364 -9.19 -15.79 -2.29
C ASN A 364 -9.05 -14.70 -3.36
N ILE A 365 -10.17 -14.04 -3.68
CA ILE A 365 -10.21 -12.88 -4.57
C ILE A 365 -10.75 -11.63 -3.86
N TRP A 366 -11.03 -11.71 -2.56
CA TRP A 366 -11.64 -10.63 -1.80
C TRP A 366 -10.66 -9.97 -0.84
N ARG A 367 -10.69 -8.63 -0.77
CA ARG A 367 -10.12 -7.87 0.33
C ARG A 367 -11.22 -7.10 1.07
N ALA A 368 -11.03 -6.81 2.35
CA ALA A 368 -11.89 -5.84 3.03
C ALA A 368 -11.71 -4.49 2.31
N PRO A 369 -12.75 -3.94 1.66
CA PRO A 369 -12.61 -2.74 0.87
C PRO A 369 -12.00 -1.60 1.69
N THR A 370 -11.00 -0.92 1.13
CA THR A 370 -10.46 0.30 1.73
C THR A 370 -11.40 1.47 1.45
N ASP A 371 -11.21 2.57 2.17
CA ASP A 371 -11.97 3.80 1.88
C ASP A 371 -11.74 4.28 0.44
N ASN A 372 -10.56 4.04 -0.11
CA ASN A 372 -10.24 4.36 -1.51
C ASN A 372 -10.89 3.41 -2.52
N ASP A 373 -11.43 2.30 -2.07
CA ASP A 373 -12.22 1.37 -2.92
C ASP A 373 -13.69 1.78 -3.06
N MET A 374 -14.16 2.87 -2.45
CA MET A 374 -15.58 3.19 -2.33
C MET A 374 -16.36 3.12 -3.65
N TYR A 375 -15.77 3.47 -4.78
CA TYR A 375 -16.42 3.41 -6.09
C TYR A 375 -16.29 2.04 -6.76
N ILE A 376 -15.11 1.44 -6.72
CA ILE A 376 -14.87 0.11 -7.30
C ILE A 376 -15.57 -0.99 -6.50
N ARG A 377 -15.72 -0.81 -5.19
CA ARG A 377 -16.44 -1.72 -4.30
C ARG A 377 -17.82 -2.10 -4.82
N ALA A 378 -18.57 -1.12 -5.33
CA ALA A 378 -19.90 -1.39 -5.88
C ALA A 378 -19.85 -2.35 -7.08
N LYS A 379 -18.79 -2.27 -7.91
CA LYS A 379 -18.59 -3.21 -9.04
C LYS A 379 -18.24 -4.61 -8.51
N TRP A 380 -17.38 -4.70 -7.50
CA TRP A 380 -17.00 -5.98 -6.87
C TRP A 380 -18.18 -6.67 -6.16
N GLU A 381 -18.99 -5.90 -5.42
CA GLU A 381 -20.18 -6.42 -4.73
C GLU A 381 -21.25 -6.86 -5.74
N ASN A 382 -21.48 -6.10 -6.80
CA ASN A 382 -22.38 -6.49 -7.90
C ASN A 382 -21.90 -7.74 -8.64
N ALA A 383 -20.59 -7.96 -8.70
CA ALA A 383 -19.96 -9.16 -9.24
C ALA A 383 -19.92 -10.32 -8.23
N HIS A 384 -20.42 -10.12 -7.02
CA HIS A 384 -20.42 -11.09 -5.90
C HIS A 384 -19.04 -11.61 -5.51
N PHE A 385 -17.99 -10.80 -5.62
CA PHE A 385 -16.64 -11.22 -5.25
C PHE A 385 -16.51 -11.54 -3.76
N HIS A 386 -17.23 -10.83 -2.89
CA HIS A 386 -17.28 -11.04 -1.44
C HIS A 386 -17.98 -12.34 -1.02
N GLU A 387 -18.72 -12.99 -1.93
CA GLU A 387 -19.44 -14.24 -1.72
C GLU A 387 -18.89 -15.37 -2.60
N ALA A 388 -17.79 -15.10 -3.34
CA ALA A 388 -17.22 -16.07 -4.25
C ALA A 388 -16.65 -17.28 -3.50
N TYR A 389 -16.77 -18.45 -4.11
CA TYR A 389 -16.28 -19.71 -3.54
C TYR A 389 -15.59 -20.56 -4.60
N THR A 390 -14.73 -21.47 -4.15
CA THR A 390 -14.02 -22.41 -5.01
C THR A 390 -14.87 -23.66 -5.28
N ARG A 391 -14.97 -24.06 -6.53
CA ARG A 391 -15.65 -25.28 -6.98
C ARG A 391 -14.74 -26.08 -7.90
N ALA A 392 -14.46 -27.33 -7.53
CA ALA A 392 -13.74 -28.25 -8.40
C ALA A 392 -14.71 -28.92 -9.39
N TYR A 393 -14.30 -28.97 -10.65
CA TYR A 393 -14.98 -29.67 -11.72
C TYR A 393 -14.34 -31.03 -11.98
N LYS A 394 -13.04 -31.14 -11.72
CA LYS A 394 -12.27 -32.37 -11.87
C LYS A 394 -11.13 -32.38 -10.85
N VAL A 395 -10.87 -33.54 -10.24
CA VAL A 395 -9.72 -33.76 -9.36
C VAL A 395 -9.15 -35.13 -9.68
N GLU A 396 -7.86 -35.19 -9.99
CA GLU A 396 -7.15 -36.42 -10.34
C GLU A 396 -5.85 -36.53 -9.53
N THR A 397 -5.49 -37.75 -9.19
CA THR A 397 -4.30 -38.06 -8.40
C THR A 397 -3.33 -38.91 -9.21
N ILE A 398 -2.05 -38.50 -9.25
CA ILE A 398 -0.95 -39.27 -9.83
C ILE A 398 0.09 -39.50 -8.76
N GLN A 399 0.48 -40.74 -8.54
CA GLN A 399 1.57 -41.11 -7.64
C GLN A 399 2.78 -41.56 -8.43
N ASN A 400 3.95 -41.08 -8.05
CA ASN A 400 5.22 -41.48 -8.63
C ASN A 400 6.31 -41.62 -7.53
N GLN A 401 7.53 -41.93 -7.91
CA GLN A 401 8.65 -42.11 -6.97
C GLN A 401 9.04 -40.80 -6.22
N TYR A 402 8.62 -39.62 -6.70
CA TYR A 402 8.97 -38.32 -6.11
C TYR A 402 7.88 -37.76 -5.21
N GLY A 403 6.71 -38.42 -5.14
CA GLY A 403 5.58 -37.97 -4.33
C GLY A 403 4.23 -38.17 -4.99
N VAL A 404 3.26 -37.39 -4.54
CA VAL A 404 1.89 -37.40 -5.05
C VAL A 404 1.56 -36.06 -5.68
N ILE A 405 1.00 -36.09 -6.87
CA ILE A 405 0.51 -34.92 -7.60
C ILE A 405 -1.01 -35.00 -7.61
N VAL A 406 -1.68 -33.96 -7.16
CA VAL A 406 -3.14 -33.78 -7.24
C VAL A 406 -3.41 -32.64 -8.21
N MET A 407 -4.02 -32.94 -9.34
CA MET A 407 -4.41 -31.99 -10.38
C MET A 407 -5.91 -31.70 -10.26
N SER A 408 -6.26 -30.44 -10.22
CA SER A 408 -7.62 -30.00 -10.06
C SER A 408 -7.96 -28.91 -11.08
N HIS A 409 -9.00 -29.12 -11.85
CA HIS A 409 -9.65 -28.05 -12.59
C HIS A 409 -10.71 -27.42 -11.69
N VAL A 410 -10.49 -26.19 -11.27
CA VAL A 410 -11.36 -25.48 -10.34
C VAL A 410 -11.83 -24.14 -10.90
N GLY A 411 -12.99 -23.69 -10.46
CA GLY A 411 -13.45 -22.34 -10.72
C GLY A 411 -13.61 -21.57 -9.41
N VAL A 412 -13.29 -20.29 -9.44
CA VAL A 412 -13.82 -19.34 -8.46
C VAL A 412 -15.13 -18.81 -9.02
N VAL A 413 -16.22 -19.06 -8.31
CA VAL A 413 -17.58 -18.85 -8.82
C VAL A 413 -18.34 -17.89 -7.93
N ALA A 414 -19.04 -16.94 -8.56
CA ALA A 414 -20.06 -16.14 -7.87
C ALA A 414 -21.27 -16.99 -7.51
N PRO A 415 -21.95 -16.74 -6.37
CA PRO A 415 -23.25 -17.33 -6.09
C PRO A 415 -24.19 -17.05 -7.26
N THR A 416 -25.02 -18.00 -7.58
CA THR A 416 -26.06 -17.92 -8.60
C THR A 416 -25.66 -18.16 -10.04
N VAL A 417 -24.43 -17.92 -10.55
CA VAL A 417 -24.31 -18.12 -11.99
C VAL A 417 -22.91 -18.34 -12.58
N GLN A 418 -21.92 -17.52 -12.28
CA GLN A 418 -20.82 -17.38 -13.22
C GLN A 418 -19.47 -17.69 -12.61
N LYS A 419 -18.64 -18.29 -13.45
CA LYS A 419 -17.26 -18.55 -13.13
C LYS A 419 -16.46 -17.25 -13.37
N ILE A 420 -15.93 -16.69 -12.29
CA ILE A 420 -15.08 -15.50 -12.32
C ILE A 420 -13.69 -15.86 -12.83
N LEU A 421 -13.15 -16.95 -12.25
CA LEU A 421 -11.84 -17.49 -12.62
C LEU A 421 -11.93 -18.96 -12.98
N ASP A 422 -11.14 -19.35 -13.98
CA ASP A 422 -10.82 -20.73 -14.32
C ASP A 422 -9.39 -21.02 -13.89
N VAL A 423 -9.16 -22.06 -13.12
CA VAL A 423 -7.87 -22.34 -12.49
C VAL A 423 -7.48 -23.80 -12.71
N GLU A 424 -6.37 -24.03 -13.39
CA GLU A 424 -5.69 -25.33 -13.37
C GLU A 424 -4.74 -25.33 -12.16
N LEU A 425 -5.13 -26.04 -11.12
CA LEU A 425 -4.41 -26.11 -9.85
C LEU A 425 -3.71 -27.46 -9.70
N VAL A 426 -2.43 -27.42 -9.48
CA VAL A 426 -1.59 -28.61 -9.25
C VAL A 426 -0.95 -28.52 -7.87
N TRP A 427 -1.23 -29.50 -7.02
CA TRP A 427 -0.51 -29.73 -5.77
C TRP A 427 0.48 -30.87 -5.95
N LYS A 428 1.77 -30.62 -5.67
CA LYS A 428 2.80 -31.65 -5.53
C LYS A 428 3.10 -31.81 -4.04
N VAL A 429 2.87 -33.00 -3.50
CA VAL A 429 3.19 -33.37 -2.12
C VAL A 429 4.37 -34.33 -2.13
N GLU A 430 5.48 -33.93 -1.54
CA GLU A 430 6.69 -34.72 -1.44
C GLU A 430 6.73 -35.59 -0.19
N SER A 431 7.55 -36.64 -0.21
CA SER A 431 7.71 -37.56 0.93
C SER A 431 8.22 -36.91 2.21
N SER A 432 8.83 -35.73 2.09
CA SER A 432 9.23 -34.85 3.21
C SER A 432 8.07 -34.14 3.89
N GLY A 433 6.88 -34.15 3.27
CA GLY A 433 5.71 -33.35 3.70
C GLY A 433 5.66 -31.94 3.08
N ARG A 434 6.63 -31.59 2.22
CA ARG A 434 6.61 -30.33 1.48
C ARG A 434 5.48 -30.33 0.45
N ILE A 435 4.80 -29.17 0.30
CA ILE A 435 3.64 -29.03 -0.58
C ILE A 435 3.93 -27.86 -1.53
N THR A 436 3.97 -28.14 -2.85
CA THR A 436 4.13 -27.10 -3.87
C THR A 436 2.81 -26.92 -4.62
N ALA A 437 2.36 -25.68 -4.71
CA ALA A 437 1.24 -25.23 -5.52
C ALA A 437 1.74 -24.69 -6.86
N SER A 438 1.04 -25.00 -7.94
CA SER A 438 1.19 -24.34 -9.23
C SER A 438 -0.20 -24.08 -9.81
N MET A 439 -0.43 -22.86 -10.24
CA MET A 439 -1.74 -22.40 -10.74
C MET A 439 -1.58 -21.70 -12.07
N GLU A 440 -2.37 -22.09 -13.05
CA GLU A 440 -2.63 -21.33 -14.26
C GLU A 440 -4.04 -20.77 -14.17
N VAL A 441 -4.16 -19.44 -14.26
CA VAL A 441 -5.41 -18.73 -13.96
C VAL A 441 -5.85 -17.94 -15.19
N SER A 442 -7.12 -18.11 -15.54
CA SER A 442 -7.78 -17.31 -16.58
C SER A 442 -9.00 -16.60 -15.96
N LYS A 443 -9.04 -15.27 -16.12
CA LYS A 443 -10.15 -14.43 -15.65
C LYS A 443 -11.14 -14.16 -16.77
N ASP A 444 -12.42 -14.34 -16.50
CA ASP A 444 -13.48 -13.92 -17.42
C ASP A 444 -13.44 -12.39 -17.61
N ALA A 445 -13.38 -11.95 -18.86
CA ALA A 445 -13.21 -10.55 -19.23
C ALA A 445 -14.42 -9.66 -18.88
N GLU A 446 -15.60 -10.25 -18.68
CA GLU A 446 -16.82 -9.54 -18.27
C GLU A 446 -16.79 -9.06 -16.81
N PHE A 447 -15.93 -9.67 -15.98
CA PHE A 447 -15.77 -9.27 -14.59
C PHE A 447 -14.78 -8.10 -14.43
N PRO A 448 -14.98 -7.23 -13.41
CA PRO A 448 -14.07 -6.12 -13.13
C PRO A 448 -12.67 -6.61 -12.73
N GLU A 449 -11.73 -5.68 -12.58
CA GLU A 449 -10.42 -5.94 -11.98
C GLU A 449 -10.57 -6.60 -10.60
N LEU A 450 -9.63 -7.50 -10.28
CA LEU A 450 -9.66 -8.24 -9.02
C LEU A 450 -9.13 -7.38 -7.86
N PRO A 451 -9.77 -7.44 -6.67
CA PRO A 451 -9.20 -6.87 -5.44
C PRO A 451 -7.85 -7.49 -5.08
N ARG A 452 -7.76 -8.83 -5.20
CA ARG A 452 -6.58 -9.66 -5.00
C ARG A 452 -6.77 -11.03 -5.65
N PHE A 453 -5.68 -11.79 -5.76
CA PHE A 453 -5.73 -13.23 -6.02
C PHE A 453 -4.63 -13.93 -5.24
N GLY A 454 -5.02 -14.96 -4.49
CA GLY A 454 -4.10 -15.82 -3.76
C GLY A 454 -4.78 -16.98 -3.08
N VAL A 455 -4.05 -17.59 -2.14
CA VAL A 455 -4.57 -18.65 -1.26
C VAL A 455 -4.67 -18.11 0.15
N ARG A 456 -5.84 -18.22 0.75
CA ARG A 456 -6.11 -17.90 2.15
C ARG A 456 -6.02 -19.18 2.99
N VAL A 457 -5.18 -19.15 4.00
CA VAL A 457 -4.92 -20.29 4.88
C VAL A 457 -5.25 -19.91 6.31
N PHE A 458 -6.07 -20.71 6.96
CA PHE A 458 -6.49 -20.52 8.35
C PHE A 458 -5.66 -21.44 9.24
N PHE A 459 -4.51 -20.92 9.69
CA PHE A 459 -3.63 -21.68 10.55
C PHE A 459 -4.07 -21.69 12.01
N ASN A 460 -3.60 -22.69 12.75
CA ASN A 460 -3.75 -22.74 14.19
C ASN A 460 -3.22 -21.45 14.82
N LYS A 461 -4.02 -20.81 15.67
CA LYS A 461 -3.73 -19.52 16.33
C LYS A 461 -2.42 -19.52 17.13
N ASN A 462 -1.89 -20.71 17.49
CA ASN A 462 -0.59 -20.81 18.13
C ASN A 462 0.60 -20.43 17.22
N LEU A 463 0.41 -20.35 15.90
CA LEU A 463 1.40 -19.81 14.97
C LEU A 463 1.31 -18.27 14.95
N SER A 464 1.73 -17.65 16.04
CA SER A 464 1.50 -16.24 16.35
C SER A 464 2.68 -15.32 16.03
N GLU A 465 3.81 -15.88 15.60
CA GLU A 465 5.01 -15.13 15.22
C GLU A 465 5.24 -15.25 13.71
N ALA A 466 5.70 -14.17 13.10
CA ALA A 466 6.05 -14.11 11.69
C ALA A 466 7.52 -13.72 11.50
N SER A 467 8.17 -14.33 10.51
CA SER A 467 9.47 -13.90 9.97
C SER A 467 9.37 -13.88 8.46
N TYR A 468 9.81 -12.81 7.82
CA TYR A 468 9.73 -12.69 6.37
C TYR A 468 10.90 -11.92 5.78
N TYR A 469 11.15 -12.13 4.51
CA TYR A 469 12.04 -11.30 3.71
C TYR A 469 11.23 -10.68 2.56
N GLY A 470 11.20 -9.37 2.54
CA GLY A 470 10.46 -8.56 1.59
C GLY A 470 10.41 -7.11 2.02
N MET A 471 9.48 -6.33 1.47
CA MET A 471 9.29 -4.93 1.86
C MET A 471 8.59 -4.80 3.22
N GLY A 472 9.24 -4.07 4.13
CA GLY A 472 8.78 -3.83 5.49
C GLY A 472 9.56 -2.70 6.17
N PRO A 473 9.39 -2.50 7.51
CA PRO A 473 8.49 -3.24 8.40
C PRO A 473 7.00 -2.84 8.28
N GLN A 474 6.69 -1.67 7.70
CA GLN A 474 5.32 -1.20 7.48
C GLN A 474 4.62 -2.00 6.39
N GLU A 475 3.30 -1.97 6.39
CA GLU A 475 2.51 -2.48 5.28
C GLU A 475 2.94 -1.85 3.95
N SER A 476 2.86 -2.60 2.90
CA SER A 476 3.26 -2.15 1.58
C SER A 476 2.41 -2.78 0.48
N TYR A 477 2.13 -1.98 -0.54
CA TYR A 477 1.34 -2.33 -1.72
C TYR A 477 2.08 -1.86 -2.97
N ARG A 478 1.65 -2.31 -4.15
CA ARG A 478 2.37 -1.99 -5.40
C ARG A 478 2.50 -0.48 -5.69
N ASP A 479 1.58 0.32 -5.21
CA ASP A 479 1.53 1.79 -5.35
C ASP A 479 1.84 2.55 -4.05
N LYS A 480 1.94 1.85 -2.90
CA LYS A 480 2.22 2.40 -1.58
C LYS A 480 3.29 1.55 -0.89
N HIS A 481 4.57 1.85 -1.14
CA HIS A 481 5.68 1.05 -0.60
C HIS A 481 6.96 1.86 -0.33
N ARG A 482 6.92 3.19 -0.48
CA ARG A 482 8.12 4.03 -0.28
C ARG A 482 8.54 4.13 1.18
N ALA A 483 7.62 3.89 2.12
CA ALA A 483 7.94 3.80 3.54
C ALA A 483 8.66 2.49 3.90
N ALA A 484 8.61 1.48 3.05
CA ALA A 484 9.18 0.16 3.27
C ALA A 484 10.49 -0.05 2.49
N SER A 485 11.31 -0.97 2.93
CA SER A 485 12.53 -1.41 2.25
C SER A 485 12.71 -2.92 2.38
N HIS A 486 13.48 -3.53 1.48
CA HIS A 486 13.79 -4.95 1.58
C HIS A 486 14.62 -5.26 2.81
N GLY A 487 14.20 -6.26 3.55
CA GLY A 487 14.86 -6.65 4.79
C GLY A 487 14.37 -7.98 5.34
N LEU A 488 15.09 -8.47 6.33
CA LEU A 488 14.66 -9.58 7.17
C LEU A 488 13.91 -9.02 8.39
N TYR A 489 12.62 -9.24 8.45
CA TYR A 489 11.76 -8.76 9.52
C TYR A 489 11.19 -9.88 10.36
N ARG A 490 10.94 -9.57 11.63
CA ARG A 490 10.29 -10.46 12.58
C ARG A 490 9.30 -9.65 13.41
N SER A 491 8.10 -10.19 13.59
CA SER A 491 7.04 -9.52 14.33
C SER A 491 6.06 -10.56 14.88
N ALA A 492 5.38 -10.25 15.95
CA ALA A 492 4.17 -11.00 16.27
C ALA A 492 3.10 -10.68 15.21
N VAL A 493 2.28 -11.67 14.86
CA VAL A 493 1.20 -11.49 13.85
C VAL A 493 0.27 -10.33 14.19
N LYS A 494 -0.05 -10.16 15.48
CA LYS A 494 -0.90 -9.05 15.94
C LYS A 494 -0.31 -7.66 15.66
N ASP A 495 1.03 -7.55 15.59
CA ASP A 495 1.74 -6.29 15.40
C ASP A 495 1.97 -5.97 13.91
N LEU A 496 1.54 -6.86 12.99
CA LEU A 496 1.47 -6.62 11.55
C LEU A 496 0.13 -5.95 11.15
N HIS A 497 -0.77 -5.76 12.09
CA HIS A 497 -2.06 -5.14 11.89
C HIS A 497 -1.97 -3.61 12.04
N GLU A 498 -2.41 -2.86 11.04
CA GLU A 498 -2.63 -1.41 11.14
C GLU A 498 -4.05 -1.16 11.64
N ASP A 499 -4.18 -0.47 12.77
CA ASP A 499 -5.44 -0.35 13.51
C ASP A 499 -6.29 0.84 13.02
N TYR A 500 -6.58 0.88 11.73
CA TYR A 500 -7.46 1.91 11.15
C TYR A 500 -8.78 2.01 11.92
N ILE A 501 -9.21 3.23 12.27
CA ILE A 501 -10.42 3.46 13.09
C ILE A 501 -11.65 2.82 12.46
N MET A 502 -11.83 2.94 11.14
CA MET A 502 -12.74 2.10 10.36
C MET A 502 -11.93 0.94 9.77
N PRO A 503 -12.14 -0.31 10.27
CA PRO A 503 -11.38 -1.47 9.81
C PRO A 503 -11.53 -1.71 8.30
N GLN A 504 -10.42 -2.03 7.67
CA GLN A 504 -10.32 -2.25 6.23
C GLN A 504 -9.07 -3.08 5.91
N GLU A 505 -8.80 -3.39 4.65
CA GLU A 505 -7.58 -4.06 4.22
C GLU A 505 -6.35 -3.35 4.78
N ASN A 506 -5.46 -4.11 5.41
CA ASN A 506 -4.23 -3.60 6.01
C ASN A 506 -3.19 -4.72 6.17
N GLY A 507 -1.95 -4.36 6.49
CA GLY A 507 -0.90 -5.28 6.87
C GLY A 507 -0.40 -6.20 5.75
N SER A 508 -0.62 -5.86 4.47
CA SER A 508 0.03 -6.56 3.36
C SER A 508 1.50 -6.18 3.26
N HIS A 509 2.36 -7.13 2.86
CA HIS A 509 3.76 -6.91 2.57
C HIS A 509 4.05 -7.31 1.13
N PHE A 510 4.59 -6.37 0.35
CA PHE A 510 4.84 -6.49 -1.08
C PHE A 510 6.26 -7.01 -1.35
N ASP A 511 6.46 -7.64 -2.52
CA ASP A 511 7.75 -8.10 -3.04
C ASP A 511 8.52 -8.99 -2.04
N CYS A 512 7.85 -10.05 -1.54
CA CYS A 512 8.41 -10.99 -0.58
C CYS A 512 8.91 -12.27 -1.24
N ASP A 513 10.04 -12.79 -0.75
CA ASP A 513 10.56 -14.10 -1.18
C ASP A 513 10.01 -15.25 -0.33
N TYR A 514 9.75 -14.99 0.94
CA TYR A 514 9.14 -15.94 1.86
C TYR A 514 8.47 -15.24 3.05
N VAL A 515 7.54 -15.97 3.66
CA VAL A 515 7.00 -15.71 5.00
C VAL A 515 6.98 -17.02 5.79
N GLU A 516 7.39 -16.98 7.03
CA GLU A 516 7.38 -18.07 8.01
C GLU A 516 6.45 -17.69 9.16
N LEU A 517 5.47 -18.56 9.47
CA LEU A 517 4.67 -18.47 10.69
C LEU A 517 5.12 -19.54 11.68
N TYR A 518 5.35 -19.18 12.94
CA TYR A 518 5.92 -20.10 13.93
C TYR A 518 5.53 -19.75 15.37
N ASN A 519 5.88 -20.63 16.31
CA ASN A 519 5.66 -20.42 17.75
C ASN A 519 6.85 -20.89 18.62
N GLY A 520 8.04 -20.96 18.08
CA GLY A 520 9.23 -21.44 18.80
C GLY A 520 9.39 -22.97 18.88
N ARG A 521 8.33 -23.76 18.65
CA ARG A 521 8.37 -25.23 18.64
C ARG A 521 8.20 -25.81 17.24
N TYR A 522 7.36 -25.20 16.43
CA TYR A 522 7.08 -25.62 15.07
C TYR A 522 6.63 -24.41 14.24
N GLY A 523 6.64 -24.55 12.95
CA GLY A 523 6.23 -23.49 12.04
C GLY A 523 5.98 -24.03 10.63
N ILE A 524 5.62 -23.11 9.76
CA ILE A 524 5.44 -23.34 8.35
C ILE A 524 5.95 -22.15 7.57
N ALA A 525 6.77 -22.39 6.56
CA ALA A 525 7.20 -21.36 5.63
C ALA A 525 6.39 -21.44 4.34
N ALA A 526 5.97 -20.29 3.82
CA ALA A 526 5.49 -20.12 2.46
C ALA A 526 6.57 -19.40 1.66
N VAL A 527 6.99 -20.01 0.56
CA VAL A 527 8.12 -19.57 -0.26
C VAL A 527 7.73 -19.63 -1.73
N SER A 528 8.15 -18.67 -2.55
CA SER A 528 7.89 -18.70 -3.98
C SER A 528 9.17 -18.52 -4.80
N GLU A 529 9.12 -18.98 -6.04
CA GLU A 529 10.18 -18.75 -7.02
C GLU A 529 10.18 -17.32 -7.57
N THR A 530 9.02 -16.68 -7.55
CA THR A 530 8.82 -15.27 -7.89
C THR A 530 8.36 -14.52 -6.66
N PRO A 531 8.72 -13.25 -6.49
CA PRO A 531 8.22 -12.46 -5.39
C PRO A 531 6.68 -12.43 -5.35
N PHE A 532 6.15 -12.44 -4.14
CA PHE A 532 4.71 -12.46 -3.89
C PHE A 532 4.35 -11.46 -2.79
N SER A 533 3.07 -11.21 -2.57
CA SER A 533 2.61 -10.46 -1.40
C SER A 533 2.05 -11.42 -0.36
N PHE A 534 2.18 -11.07 0.92
CA PHE A 534 1.49 -11.79 1.98
C PHE A 534 0.81 -10.84 2.96
N GLN A 535 -0.21 -11.35 3.62
CA GLN A 535 -0.83 -10.71 4.78
C GLN A 535 -1.00 -11.76 5.87
N ALA A 536 -0.48 -11.50 7.07
CA ALA A 536 -0.73 -12.35 8.24
C ALA A 536 -1.52 -11.56 9.27
N SER A 537 -2.69 -12.07 9.69
CA SER A 537 -3.63 -11.33 10.51
C SER A 537 -4.34 -12.23 11.53
N ASN A 538 -4.79 -11.65 12.63
CA ASN A 538 -5.71 -12.27 13.57
C ASN A 538 -7.19 -12.04 13.18
N TYR A 539 -7.44 -11.37 12.05
CA TYR A 539 -8.78 -11.04 11.56
C TYR A 539 -8.98 -11.59 10.15
N THR A 540 -10.21 -11.96 9.82
CA THR A 540 -10.58 -12.26 8.43
C THR A 540 -10.99 -10.98 7.69
N GLN A 541 -11.00 -11.03 6.36
CA GLN A 541 -11.45 -9.90 5.55
C GLN A 541 -12.93 -9.55 5.82
N GLU A 542 -13.75 -10.57 6.12
CA GLU A 542 -15.16 -10.42 6.45
C GLU A 542 -15.36 -9.68 7.78
N MET A 543 -14.54 -10.00 8.80
CA MET A 543 -14.54 -9.29 10.09
C MET A 543 -14.19 -7.83 9.92
N LEU A 544 -13.12 -7.54 9.15
CA LEU A 544 -12.70 -6.17 8.87
C LEU A 544 -13.77 -5.40 8.09
N ALA A 545 -14.38 -6.02 7.06
CA ALA A 545 -15.39 -5.36 6.24
C ALA A 545 -16.71 -5.09 6.95
N GLN A 546 -17.04 -5.85 8.02
CA GLN A 546 -18.29 -5.72 8.78
C GLN A 546 -18.18 -4.75 9.95
N ALA A 547 -17.01 -4.61 10.57
CA ALA A 547 -16.81 -3.73 11.70
C ALA A 547 -16.83 -2.26 11.26
N LYS A 548 -17.51 -1.42 12.02
CA LYS A 548 -17.54 0.03 11.81
C LYS A 548 -16.41 0.72 12.55
N HIS A 549 -15.96 0.15 13.65
CA HIS A 549 -14.90 0.71 14.47
C HIS A 549 -13.89 -0.37 14.87
N ASN A 550 -12.64 0.01 15.02
CA ASN A 550 -11.56 -0.90 15.40
C ASN A 550 -11.73 -1.51 16.79
N TYR A 551 -12.42 -0.83 17.71
CA TYR A 551 -12.71 -1.35 19.04
C TYR A 551 -13.82 -2.42 19.06
N GLU A 552 -14.51 -2.63 17.96
CA GLU A 552 -15.52 -3.69 17.79
C GLU A 552 -14.91 -5.01 17.29
N LEU A 553 -13.66 -4.98 16.84
CA LEU A 553 -13.00 -6.16 16.29
C LEU A 553 -12.72 -7.20 17.39
N GLU A 554 -13.16 -8.42 17.15
CA GLU A 554 -12.80 -9.61 17.91
C GLU A 554 -11.86 -10.49 17.08
N GLU A 555 -10.83 -11.03 17.71
CA GLU A 555 -9.87 -11.88 17.00
C GLU A 555 -10.52 -13.19 16.52
N SER A 556 -10.15 -13.63 15.33
CA SER A 556 -10.45 -14.96 14.79
C SER A 556 -9.90 -16.08 15.70
N ASP A 557 -10.46 -17.28 15.58
CA ASP A 557 -9.90 -18.50 16.17
C ASP A 557 -8.61 -18.97 15.47
N SER A 558 -8.22 -18.33 14.37
CA SER A 558 -7.13 -18.71 13.50
C SER A 558 -6.13 -17.57 13.30
N THR A 559 -4.89 -17.92 13.01
CA THR A 559 -3.95 -17.03 12.33
C THR A 559 -4.22 -17.15 10.82
N VAL A 560 -4.69 -16.06 10.21
CA VAL A 560 -5.05 -16.02 8.80
C VAL A 560 -3.85 -15.58 7.99
N LEU A 561 -3.38 -16.42 7.06
CA LEU A 561 -2.32 -16.08 6.12
C LEU A 561 -2.89 -16.03 4.70
N CYS A 562 -2.80 -14.88 4.06
CA CYS A 562 -2.99 -14.76 2.62
C CYS A 562 -1.63 -14.81 1.94
N ILE A 563 -1.50 -15.65 0.92
CA ILE A 563 -0.34 -15.78 0.04
C ILE A 563 -0.82 -15.37 -1.34
N ASP A 564 -0.43 -14.15 -1.77
CA ASP A 564 -1.07 -13.48 -2.91
C ASP A 564 -0.11 -13.34 -4.09
N TYR A 565 -0.60 -13.67 -5.26
CA TYR A 565 0.03 -13.29 -6.53
C TYR A 565 0.11 -11.79 -6.65
N ALA A 566 -1.03 -11.12 -6.50
CA ALA A 566 -1.14 -9.67 -6.60
C ALA A 566 -2.36 -9.13 -5.83
N LEU A 567 -2.29 -7.85 -5.47
CA LEU A 567 -3.40 -7.03 -5.01
C LEU A 567 -3.58 -5.84 -5.96
N ASN A 568 -4.83 -5.37 -6.08
CA ASN A 568 -5.11 -4.08 -6.71
C ASN A 568 -4.45 -2.96 -5.91
N GLY A 569 -4.02 -1.89 -6.57
CA GLY A 569 -3.48 -0.71 -5.91
C GLY A 569 -4.45 -0.13 -4.87
N ILE A 570 -3.93 0.74 -4.03
CA ILE A 570 -4.68 1.45 -2.98
C ILE A 570 -5.26 2.76 -3.55
N GLY A 571 -4.44 3.55 -4.26
CA GLY A 571 -4.84 4.83 -4.83
C GLY A 571 -5.25 5.88 -3.80
N SER A 572 -6.05 6.85 -4.27
CA SER A 572 -6.62 7.94 -3.47
C SER A 572 -8.08 8.25 -3.89
N ASN A 573 -8.81 7.24 -4.37
CA ASN A 573 -10.12 7.41 -5.01
C ASN A 573 -11.29 7.56 -4.01
N SER A 574 -11.04 7.74 -2.73
CA SER A 574 -12.06 8.22 -1.79
C SER A 574 -12.51 9.65 -2.13
N CYS A 575 -11.57 10.49 -2.61
CA CYS A 575 -11.85 11.80 -3.21
C CYS A 575 -10.75 12.13 -4.23
N GLY A 576 -10.80 11.51 -5.41
CA GLY A 576 -9.75 11.69 -6.41
C GLY A 576 -9.93 10.77 -7.61
N PRO A 577 -8.92 10.66 -8.47
CA PRO A 577 -8.97 9.79 -9.64
C PRO A 577 -8.96 8.32 -9.26
N GLU A 578 -9.44 7.48 -10.17
CA GLU A 578 -9.31 6.02 -10.06
C GLU A 578 -7.84 5.60 -9.98
N VAL A 579 -7.60 4.44 -9.37
CA VAL A 579 -6.27 3.81 -9.33
C VAL A 579 -5.63 3.81 -10.73
N LEU A 580 -4.38 4.22 -10.81
CA LEU A 580 -3.63 4.27 -12.08
C LEU A 580 -3.58 2.88 -12.74
N ALA A 581 -3.69 2.85 -14.05
CA ALA A 581 -3.73 1.59 -14.81
C ALA A 581 -2.55 0.66 -14.51
N ALA A 582 -1.36 1.22 -14.22
CA ALA A 582 -0.17 0.46 -13.86
C ALA A 582 -0.30 -0.33 -12.55
N TYR A 583 -1.21 0.09 -11.67
CA TYR A 583 -1.42 -0.53 -10.35
C TYR A 583 -2.71 -1.34 -10.26
N ARG A 584 -3.52 -1.38 -11.33
CA ARG A 584 -4.72 -2.21 -11.38
C ARG A 584 -4.37 -3.68 -11.54
N PHE A 585 -5.14 -4.54 -10.90
CA PHE A 585 -5.04 -5.96 -11.10
C PHE A 585 -6.11 -6.43 -12.12
N ASP A 586 -5.86 -6.13 -13.39
CA ASP A 586 -6.77 -6.46 -14.50
C ASP A 586 -6.17 -7.50 -15.48
N GLU A 587 -5.16 -8.25 -15.05
CA GLU A 587 -4.60 -9.35 -15.83
C GLU A 587 -5.65 -10.41 -16.11
N LYS A 588 -5.72 -10.86 -17.38
CA LYS A 588 -6.70 -11.87 -17.82
C LYS A 588 -6.16 -13.28 -17.70
N GLU A 589 -4.87 -13.44 -17.84
CA GLU A 589 -4.16 -14.73 -17.72
C GLU A 589 -2.88 -14.51 -16.93
N PHE A 590 -2.65 -15.34 -15.94
CA PHE A 590 -1.43 -15.28 -15.12
C PHE A 590 -1.12 -16.64 -14.50
N GLN A 591 0.11 -16.80 -14.04
CA GLN A 591 0.57 -17.98 -13.34
C GLN A 591 1.05 -17.64 -11.94
N PHE A 592 0.75 -18.50 -10.99
CA PHE A 592 1.21 -18.34 -9.61
C PHE A 592 1.61 -19.66 -9.00
N GLY A 593 2.71 -19.66 -8.26
CA GLY A 593 3.16 -20.85 -7.54
C GLY A 593 3.87 -20.50 -6.24
N PHE A 594 3.72 -21.36 -5.25
CA PHE A 594 4.43 -21.26 -3.97
C PHE A 594 4.61 -22.66 -3.35
N THR A 595 5.49 -22.73 -2.37
CA THR A 595 5.76 -23.97 -1.63
C THR A 595 5.53 -23.74 -0.15
N LEU A 596 4.77 -24.62 0.48
CA LEU A 596 4.60 -24.70 1.93
C LEU A 596 5.55 -25.73 2.50
N VAL A 597 6.33 -25.35 3.50
CA VAL A 597 7.32 -26.20 4.16
C VAL A 597 7.01 -26.25 5.66
N PRO A 598 6.24 -27.24 6.12
CA PRO A 598 6.02 -27.43 7.55
C PRO A 598 7.28 -28.01 8.20
N TYR A 599 7.55 -27.59 9.44
CA TYR A 599 8.69 -28.07 10.19
C TYR A 599 8.42 -28.10 11.69
N VAL A 600 9.23 -28.89 12.41
CA VAL A 600 9.29 -28.91 13.88
C VAL A 600 10.72 -28.65 14.30
N LYS A 601 10.93 -27.75 15.23
CA LYS A 601 12.25 -27.54 15.85
C LYS A 601 12.56 -28.71 16.78
N GLY A 602 13.69 -29.37 16.55
CA GLY A 602 14.18 -30.49 17.37
C GLY A 602 14.58 -30.06 18.77
#